data_c0b8ebb832e2961b0adc8404531e1281
#
_entry.id   c0b8ebb832e2961b0adc8404531e1281
#
_cell.length_a   1.000
_cell.length_b   1.000
_cell.length_c   1.000
_cell.angle_alpha   90.00
_cell.angle_beta   90.00
_cell.angle_gamma   90.00
#
_symmetry.space_group_name_H-M   'P 1'
#
loop_
_entity.id
_entity.type
_entity.pdbx_description
1 polymer ?
#
loop_
_entity_poly.entity_id
_entity_poly.type
_entity_poly.pdbx_seq_one_letter_code
_entity_poly.pdbx_strand_id
1 'polypeptide(L)'
;MKILFLCTANSCRSILCEAMFNHLAPTEMRAYSAGSQPKGEVHPLSLKTLDKAEISPVGLFSKSSDLYENLVPDFVITVCDKAAGEACPVFFGPATKAHWGLADPSEYQGTQEEIEVAFEATLEQI
;
A
#
# COMPACT_ATOMS: atom_id res chain seq x y z
N MET A 1 -6.85 16.35 5.41
CA MET A 1 -6.99 15.60 4.15
C MET A 1 -6.69 14.13 4.39
N LYS A 2 -7.53 13.26 3.89
CA LYS A 2 -7.42 11.81 4.06
C LYS A 2 -7.24 11.14 2.71
N ILE A 3 -6.24 10.24 2.61
CA ILE A 3 -5.93 9.51 1.38
C ILE A 3 -5.96 8.02 1.71
N LEU A 4 -6.69 7.26 0.90
CA LEU A 4 -6.79 5.81 1.07
C LEU A 4 -6.09 5.11 -0.09
N PHE A 5 -5.07 4.30 0.22
CA PHE A 5 -4.39 3.45 -0.75
C PHE A 5 -5.00 2.06 -0.72
N LEU A 6 -5.44 1.57 -1.87
CA LEU A 6 -6.08 0.26 -2.01
C LEU A 6 -5.25 -0.69 -2.87
N CYS A 7 -5.12 -1.91 -2.41
CA CYS A 7 -4.60 -3.02 -3.22
C CYS A 7 -5.39 -4.29 -2.89
N THR A 8 -4.92 -5.45 -3.31
CA THR A 8 -5.63 -6.70 -3.05
C THR A 8 -5.35 -7.23 -1.65
N ALA A 9 -4.10 -7.52 -1.35
CA ALA A 9 -3.70 -8.21 -0.12
C ALA A 9 -3.44 -7.29 1.07
N ASN A 10 -3.20 -6.00 0.85
CA ASN A 10 -2.81 -5.04 1.88
C ASN A 10 -1.65 -5.56 2.74
N SER A 11 -0.61 -6.05 2.09
CA SER A 11 0.58 -6.56 2.79
C SER A 11 1.88 -5.90 2.32
N CYS A 12 1.93 -5.38 1.11
CA CYS A 12 3.13 -4.77 0.52
C CYS A 12 2.87 -3.38 -0.03
N ARG A 13 2.32 -3.29 -1.26
CA ARG A 13 2.22 -2.03 -2.01
C ARG A 13 1.48 -0.91 -1.28
N SER A 14 0.25 -1.15 -0.86
CA SER A 14 -0.53 -0.14 -0.16
C SER A 14 0.03 0.17 1.23
N ILE A 15 0.61 -0.82 1.89
CA ILE A 15 1.29 -0.63 3.18
C ILE A 15 2.49 0.31 3.01
N LEU A 16 3.32 0.07 1.98
CA LEU A 16 4.47 0.94 1.70
C LEU A 16 4.02 2.36 1.34
N CYS A 17 2.93 2.49 0.58
CA CYS A 17 2.36 3.79 0.25
C CYS A 17 1.90 4.55 1.49
N GLU A 18 1.16 3.88 2.38
CA GLU A 18 0.69 4.49 3.62
C GLU A 18 1.87 4.98 4.47
N ALA A 19 2.87 4.12 4.66
CA ALA A 19 4.02 4.45 5.50
C ALA A 19 4.83 5.60 4.92
N MET A 20 5.13 5.57 3.62
CA MET A 20 5.91 6.60 2.95
C MET A 20 5.16 7.94 2.96
N PHE A 21 3.86 7.92 2.67
CA PHE A 21 3.07 9.15 2.66
C PHE A 21 3.07 9.80 4.04
N ASN A 22 2.79 9.03 5.09
CA ASN A 22 2.75 9.57 6.45
C ASN A 22 4.12 10.02 6.95
N HIS A 23 5.19 9.44 6.40
CA HIS A 23 6.56 9.86 6.71
C HIS A 23 6.88 11.24 6.13
N LEU A 24 6.39 11.53 4.92
CA LEU A 24 6.71 12.75 4.19
C LEU A 24 5.69 13.87 4.34
N ALA A 25 4.45 13.53 4.67
CA ALA A 25 3.34 14.48 4.68
C ALA A 25 3.28 15.31 5.96
N PRO A 26 2.75 16.56 5.88
CA PRO A 26 2.46 17.34 7.08
C PRO A 26 1.35 16.71 7.91
N THR A 27 1.25 17.11 9.18
CA THR A 27 0.35 16.48 10.16
C THR A 27 -1.14 16.55 9.81
N GLU A 28 -1.58 17.54 9.05
CA GLU A 28 -2.97 17.66 8.63
C GLU A 28 -3.34 16.73 7.45
N MET A 29 -2.36 16.00 6.89
CA MET A 29 -2.59 15.02 5.83
C MET A 29 -2.29 13.63 6.37
N ARG A 30 -3.23 12.71 6.20
CA ARG A 30 -3.10 11.35 6.72
C ARG A 30 -3.44 10.32 5.65
N ALA A 31 -2.59 9.32 5.50
CA ALA A 31 -2.84 8.19 4.62
C ALA A 31 -3.30 6.97 5.41
N TYR A 32 -4.13 6.18 4.75
CA TYR A 32 -4.63 4.89 5.22
C TYR A 32 -4.43 3.88 4.09
N SER A 33 -4.47 2.61 4.40
CA SER A 33 -4.40 1.56 3.39
C SER A 33 -5.33 0.42 3.72
N ALA A 34 -5.79 -0.30 2.71
CA ALA A 34 -6.67 -1.45 2.87
C ALA A 34 -6.58 -2.35 1.64
N GLY A 35 -7.15 -3.55 1.74
CA GLY A 35 -7.22 -4.50 0.64
C GLY A 35 -8.60 -5.12 0.51
N SER A 36 -8.91 -5.58 -0.71
CA SER A 36 -10.17 -6.29 -0.96
C SER A 36 -10.13 -7.72 -0.43
N GLN A 37 -8.94 -8.31 -0.36
CA GLN A 37 -8.70 -9.64 0.18
C GLN A 37 -7.45 -9.60 1.05
N PRO A 38 -7.53 -8.99 2.26
CA PRO A 38 -6.36 -8.80 3.10
C PRO A 38 -5.79 -10.12 3.59
N LYS A 39 -4.46 -10.23 3.62
CA LYS A 39 -3.79 -11.42 4.14
C LYS A 39 -3.84 -11.51 5.66
N GLY A 40 -4.13 -10.42 6.34
CA GLY A 40 -4.20 -10.38 7.80
C GLY A 40 -2.89 -10.01 8.46
N GLU A 41 -1.79 -9.95 7.73
CA GLU A 41 -0.49 -9.54 8.26
C GLU A 41 0.32 -8.81 7.20
N VAL A 42 1.14 -7.86 7.65
CA VAL A 42 2.07 -7.13 6.79
C VAL A 42 3.22 -8.07 6.41
N HIS A 43 3.60 -8.05 5.13
CA HIS A 43 4.69 -8.91 4.67
C HIS A 43 5.99 -8.54 5.40
N PRO A 44 6.77 -9.54 5.89
CA PRO A 44 8.02 -9.26 6.60
C PRO A 44 9.02 -8.41 5.84
N LEU A 45 9.09 -8.58 4.51
CA LEU A 45 9.99 -7.78 3.67
C LEU A 45 9.52 -6.34 3.52
N SER A 46 8.21 -6.07 3.67
CA SER A 46 7.70 -4.69 3.73
C SER A 46 8.26 -3.98 4.96
N LEU A 47 8.21 -4.64 6.11
CA LEU A 47 8.75 -4.11 7.37
C LEU A 47 10.26 -3.90 7.28
N LYS A 48 10.98 -4.86 6.70
CA LYS A 48 12.43 -4.78 6.54
C LYS A 48 12.82 -3.61 5.60
N THR A 49 12.08 -3.44 4.52
CA THR A 49 12.31 -2.36 3.56
C THR A 49 12.13 -0.99 4.22
N LEU A 50 11.06 -0.84 5.01
CA LEU A 50 10.81 0.40 5.74
C LEU A 50 11.89 0.67 6.79
N ASP A 51 12.35 -0.36 7.48
CA ASP A 51 13.41 -0.24 8.48
C ASP A 51 14.71 0.26 7.83
N LYS A 52 15.08 -0.30 6.70
CA LYS A 52 16.26 0.15 5.95
C LYS A 52 16.15 1.61 5.48
N ALA A 53 14.97 2.07 5.18
CA ALA A 53 14.70 3.44 4.77
C ALA A 53 14.48 4.38 5.96
N GLU A 54 14.57 3.87 7.17
CA GLU A 54 14.36 4.62 8.42
C GLU A 54 12.95 5.22 8.50
N ILE A 55 11.95 4.49 7.99
CA ILE A 55 10.54 4.86 8.04
C ILE A 55 9.86 4.00 9.10
N SER A 56 9.14 4.63 10.03
CA SER A 56 8.48 3.93 11.13
C SER A 56 7.34 3.03 10.62
N PRO A 57 7.29 1.75 11.05
CA PRO A 57 6.17 0.86 10.74
C PRO A 57 5.04 0.93 11.76
N VAL A 58 5.10 1.83 12.71
CA VAL A 58 4.10 1.93 13.79
C VAL A 58 2.70 2.17 13.21
N GLY A 59 1.74 1.37 13.65
CA GLY A 59 0.35 1.49 13.23
C GLY A 59 0.00 0.75 11.95
N LEU A 60 0.98 0.12 11.28
CA LEU A 60 0.72 -0.63 10.06
C LEU A 60 0.15 -2.01 10.38
N PHE A 61 -0.93 -2.39 9.70
CA PHE A 61 -1.48 -3.74 9.76
C PHE A 61 -2.30 -4.01 8.49
N SER A 62 -2.43 -5.28 8.14
CA SER A 62 -3.21 -5.70 6.98
C SER A 62 -4.70 -5.73 7.36
N LYS A 63 -5.54 -5.10 6.54
CA LYS A 63 -6.95 -4.90 6.87
C LYS A 63 -7.82 -4.83 5.63
N SER A 64 -9.09 -5.16 5.83
CA SER A 64 -10.10 -5.07 4.77
C SER A 64 -10.51 -3.63 4.52
N SER A 65 -10.87 -3.34 3.25
CA SER A 65 -11.46 -2.06 2.88
C SER A 65 -12.78 -1.79 3.64
N ASP A 66 -13.44 -2.84 4.15
CA ASP A 66 -14.65 -2.69 4.96
C ASP A 66 -14.40 -1.92 6.25
N LEU A 67 -13.17 -1.94 6.76
CA LEU A 67 -12.80 -1.18 7.96
C LEU A 67 -12.99 0.33 7.75
N TYR A 68 -12.84 0.78 6.51
CA TYR A 68 -12.94 2.20 6.17
C TYR A 68 -14.23 2.57 5.45
N GLU A 69 -15.27 1.75 5.63
CA GLU A 69 -16.57 2.00 5.02
C GLU A 69 -17.14 3.37 5.39
N ASN A 70 -16.91 3.79 6.64
CA ASN A 70 -17.35 5.10 7.14
C ASN A 70 -16.27 6.18 7.06
N LEU A 71 -15.09 5.87 6.54
CA LEU A 71 -14.07 6.87 6.27
C LEU A 71 -14.50 7.65 5.04
N VAL A 72 -14.41 8.97 5.10
CA VAL A 72 -14.69 9.82 3.94
C VAL A 72 -13.35 10.36 3.43
N PRO A 73 -12.63 9.58 2.61
CA PRO A 73 -11.34 10.02 2.09
C PRO A 73 -11.53 11.08 1.01
N ASP A 74 -10.59 11.99 0.92
CA ASP A 74 -10.56 13.00 -0.15
C ASP A 74 -10.05 12.37 -1.45
N PHE A 75 -9.11 11.41 -1.34
CA PHE A 75 -8.54 10.68 -2.47
C PHE A 75 -8.51 9.19 -2.19
N VAL A 76 -8.78 8.41 -3.23
CA VAL A 76 -8.59 6.95 -3.21
C VAL A 76 -7.63 6.61 -4.34
N ILE A 77 -6.51 5.99 -4.01
CA ILE A 77 -5.48 5.61 -4.97
C ILE A 77 -5.35 4.09 -4.96
N THR A 78 -5.67 3.44 -6.09
CA THR A 78 -5.47 2.01 -6.25
C THR A 78 -4.05 1.74 -6.74
N VAL A 79 -3.39 0.75 -6.15
CA VAL A 79 -1.99 0.43 -6.48
C VAL A 79 -1.79 -1.01 -6.95
N CYS A 80 -2.88 -1.65 -7.37
CA CYS A 80 -2.81 -2.99 -7.96
C CYS A 80 -2.23 -2.92 -9.38
N ASP A 81 -1.73 -4.05 -9.87
CA ASP A 81 -1.10 -4.14 -11.19
C ASP A 81 -2.09 -4.67 -12.24
N LYS A 82 -2.85 -3.77 -12.86
CA LYS A 82 -3.81 -4.14 -13.92
C LYS A 82 -3.11 -4.72 -15.15
N ALA A 83 -1.89 -4.28 -15.42
CA ALA A 83 -1.13 -4.78 -16.57
C ALA A 83 -0.77 -6.26 -16.43
N ALA A 84 -0.65 -6.75 -15.19
CA ALA A 84 -0.42 -8.17 -14.90
C ALA A 84 -1.72 -8.95 -14.74
N GLY A 85 -2.87 -8.34 -15.02
CA GLY A 85 -4.17 -8.99 -14.89
C GLY A 85 -4.73 -9.00 -13.47
N GLU A 86 -4.14 -8.29 -12.55
CA GLU A 86 -4.62 -8.23 -11.18
C GLU A 86 -5.94 -7.47 -11.10
N ALA A 87 -6.91 -8.03 -10.37
CA ALA A 87 -8.18 -7.35 -10.14
C ALA A 87 -7.99 -6.20 -9.15
N CYS A 88 -8.48 -5.02 -9.51
CA CYS A 88 -8.42 -3.85 -8.65
C CYS A 88 -9.69 -3.73 -7.81
N PRO A 89 -9.57 -3.43 -6.50
CA PRO A 89 -10.73 -3.14 -5.69
C PRO A 89 -11.40 -1.84 -6.13
N VAL A 90 -12.71 -1.76 -5.91
CA VAL A 90 -13.50 -0.56 -6.18
C VAL A 90 -13.94 0.03 -4.85
N PHE A 91 -13.77 1.33 -4.70
CA PHE A 91 -14.23 2.05 -3.53
C PHE A 91 -15.34 3.02 -3.95
N PHE A 92 -16.50 2.87 -3.34
CA PHE A 92 -17.67 3.71 -3.64
C PHE A 92 -17.68 4.94 -2.73
N GLY A 93 -17.94 6.10 -3.30
CA GLY A 93 -18.03 7.34 -2.54
C GLY A 93 -17.60 8.54 -3.38
N PRO A 94 -17.66 9.75 -2.79
CA PRO A 94 -17.38 10.99 -3.53
C PRO A 94 -15.90 11.33 -3.70
N ALA A 95 -14.99 10.47 -3.24
CA ALA A 95 -13.55 10.73 -3.31
C ALA A 95 -13.05 10.86 -4.75
N THR A 96 -12.05 11.70 -4.96
CA THR A 96 -11.30 11.73 -6.21
C THR A 96 -10.49 10.44 -6.31
N LYS A 97 -10.57 9.76 -7.44
CA LYS A 97 -9.94 8.44 -7.62
C LYS A 97 -8.79 8.53 -8.60
N ALA A 98 -7.69 7.84 -8.26
CA ALA A 98 -6.52 7.73 -9.11
C ALA A 98 -6.02 6.28 -9.07
N HIS A 99 -5.14 5.95 -10.00
CA HIS A 99 -4.55 4.61 -10.07
C HIS A 99 -3.04 4.73 -10.30
N TRP A 100 -2.26 4.10 -9.41
CA TRP A 100 -0.82 3.96 -9.54
C TRP A 100 -0.52 2.47 -9.72
N GLY A 101 -0.23 2.04 -10.94
CA GLY A 101 0.05 0.63 -11.20
C GLY A 101 1.42 0.23 -10.70
N LEU A 102 1.47 -0.46 -9.55
CA LEU A 102 2.69 -0.99 -8.97
C LEU A 102 2.72 -2.51 -9.10
N ALA A 103 3.83 -3.05 -9.60
CA ALA A 103 4.04 -4.49 -9.61
C ALA A 103 4.15 -5.01 -8.18
N ASP A 104 3.61 -6.20 -7.93
CA ASP A 104 3.65 -6.80 -6.59
C ASP A 104 5.05 -7.39 -6.32
N PRO A 105 5.84 -6.79 -5.42
CA PRO A 105 7.19 -7.29 -5.16
C PRO A 105 7.20 -8.67 -4.49
N SER A 106 6.12 -9.06 -3.82
CA SER A 106 6.03 -10.38 -3.18
C SER A 106 5.90 -11.52 -4.19
N GLU A 107 5.51 -11.20 -5.42
CA GLU A 107 5.39 -12.16 -6.51
C GLU A 107 6.67 -12.31 -7.34
N TYR A 108 7.69 -11.52 -7.04
CA TYR A 108 8.96 -11.58 -7.74
C TYR A 108 9.66 -12.92 -7.48
N GLN A 109 10.13 -13.56 -8.53
CA GLN A 109 10.82 -14.84 -8.44
C GLN A 109 12.33 -14.64 -8.58
N GLY A 110 13.06 -15.13 -7.59
CA GLY A 110 14.50 -14.98 -7.57
C GLY A 110 15.08 -15.33 -6.22
N THR A 111 16.33 -14.95 -5.98
CA THR A 111 16.97 -15.13 -4.67
C THR A 111 16.36 -14.20 -3.65
N GLN A 112 16.64 -14.47 -2.37
CA GLN A 112 16.20 -13.60 -1.28
C GLN A 112 16.68 -12.16 -1.49
N GLU A 113 17.92 -11.97 -1.91
CA GLU A 113 18.48 -10.65 -2.18
C GLU A 113 17.76 -9.94 -3.33
N GLU A 114 17.42 -10.68 -4.39
CA GLU A 114 16.70 -10.13 -5.53
C GLU A 114 15.28 -9.70 -5.16
N ILE A 115 14.62 -10.47 -4.30
CA ILE A 115 13.28 -10.12 -3.80
C ILE A 115 13.36 -8.86 -2.94
N GLU A 116 14.36 -8.75 -2.08
CA GLU A 116 14.56 -7.55 -1.26
C GLU A 116 14.79 -6.31 -2.12
N VAL A 117 15.55 -6.43 -3.21
CA VAL A 117 15.77 -5.34 -4.16
C VAL A 117 14.46 -4.94 -4.84
N ALA A 118 13.59 -5.92 -5.15
CA ALA A 118 12.28 -5.63 -5.74
C ALA A 118 11.41 -4.82 -4.78
N PHE A 119 11.44 -5.12 -3.49
CA PHE A 119 10.72 -4.33 -2.48
C PHE A 119 11.29 -2.91 -2.37
N GLU A 120 12.60 -2.75 -2.39
CA GLU A 120 13.26 -1.44 -2.35
C GLU A 120 12.90 -0.61 -3.59
N ALA A 121 12.90 -1.24 -4.76
CA ALA A 121 12.51 -0.57 -6.00
C ALA A 121 11.06 -0.11 -5.99
N THR A 122 10.16 -0.91 -5.39
CA THR A 122 8.76 -0.54 -5.22
C THR A 122 8.63 0.69 -4.34
N LEU A 123 9.37 0.73 -3.23
CA LEU A 123 9.36 1.89 -2.34
C LEU A 123 9.86 3.15 -3.04
N GLU A 124 10.88 3.04 -3.87
CA GLU A 124 11.40 4.17 -4.64
C GLU A 124 10.40 4.71 -5.66
N GLN A 125 9.56 3.85 -6.24
CA GLN A 125 8.52 4.28 -7.18
C GLN A 125 7.42 5.09 -6.49
N ILE A 126 7.23 4.89 -5.21
CA ILE A 126 6.27 5.61 -4.40
C ILE A 126 6.85 6.97 -4.02
#